data_8861fc856e74f80e502d3733bf05c242
#
_entry.id   8861fc856e74f80e502d3733bf05c242
#
_cell.length_a   1.000
_cell.length_b   1.000
_cell.length_c   1.000
_cell.angle_alpha   90.00
_cell.angle_beta   90.00
_cell.angle_gamma   90.00
#
_symmetry.space_group_name_H-M   'P 1'
#
loop_
_entity.id
_entity.type
_entity.pdbx_description
1 polymer ?
#
loop_
_entity_poly.entity_id
_entity_poly.type
_entity_poly.pdbx_seq_one_letter_code
_entity_poly.pdbx_strand_id
1 'polypeptide(L)'
;RARSSVAWDYEGCMYYLKPFREKFAEDRWNTYWILKYQNWNTAESEADPPMSCINERAIRYADVLLLLAESYLRGKQDLPMAIGYLNQIRERANLNPYSGAQTYEAVFNDLERQRAIEFFVEGERFYDLRRWGLLEKRMQTCNEVRYKQLMTGKVGDTNRYYYYPIPVSYTHLRA
;
A
#
# COMPACT_ATOMS: atom_id res chain seq x y z
N ARG A 1 -0.30 13.04 1.74
CA ARG A 1 -0.40 11.68 1.13
C ARG A 1 -1.85 11.19 1.04
N ALA A 2 -2.65 11.24 2.12
CA ALA A 2 -4.02 10.74 2.07
C ALA A 2 -4.83 11.39 0.95
N ARG A 3 -4.87 12.74 0.90
CA ARG A 3 -5.62 13.50 -0.10
C ARG A 3 -5.16 13.30 -1.55
N SER A 4 -3.95 12.86 -1.79
CA SER A 4 -3.45 12.52 -3.13
C SER A 4 -3.71 11.06 -3.54
N SER A 5 -4.13 10.23 -2.61
CA SER A 5 -4.33 8.80 -2.84
C SER A 5 -5.79 8.38 -2.72
N VAL A 6 -6.59 9.11 -1.93
CA VAL A 6 -7.97 8.76 -1.59
C VAL A 6 -8.85 10.02 -1.64
N ALA A 7 -10.01 9.90 -2.27
CA ALA A 7 -11.10 10.87 -2.18
C ALA A 7 -12.11 10.41 -1.13
N TRP A 8 -12.59 11.36 -0.35
CA TRP A 8 -13.71 11.19 0.58
C TRP A 8 -14.41 12.54 0.75
N ASP A 9 -15.48 12.58 1.50
CA ASP A 9 -16.21 13.82 1.74
C ASP A 9 -15.42 14.79 2.64
N TYR A 10 -14.67 15.70 2.01
CA TYR A 10 -14.01 16.82 2.66
C TYR A 10 -14.08 18.07 1.77
N GLU A 11 -13.99 19.22 2.36
CA GLU A 11 -14.03 20.51 1.67
C GLU A 11 -12.91 20.60 0.62
N GLY A 12 -13.30 20.92 -0.63
CA GLY A 12 -12.38 21.01 -1.78
C GLY A 12 -11.99 19.69 -2.41
N CYS A 13 -12.56 18.54 -1.98
CA CYS A 13 -12.33 17.28 -2.65
C CYS A 13 -12.95 17.27 -4.05
N MET A 14 -12.11 17.01 -5.05
CA MET A 14 -12.51 16.86 -6.45
C MET A 14 -12.33 15.40 -6.90
N TYR A 15 -13.23 14.91 -7.75
CA TYR A 15 -13.16 13.62 -8.39
C TYR A 15 -13.67 13.71 -9.82
N TYR A 16 -12.83 13.41 -10.81
CA TYR A 16 -13.12 13.61 -12.24
C TYR A 16 -13.64 15.03 -12.56
N LEU A 17 -12.91 16.04 -12.11
CA LEU A 17 -13.20 17.47 -12.30
C LEU A 17 -14.50 17.96 -11.64
N LYS A 18 -15.17 17.16 -10.84
CA LYS A 18 -16.38 17.54 -10.12
C LYS A 18 -16.14 17.54 -8.60
N PRO A 19 -16.78 18.42 -7.86
CA PRO A 19 -16.82 18.31 -6.40
C PRO A 19 -17.33 16.95 -5.95
N PHE A 20 -16.77 16.41 -4.87
CA PHE A 20 -17.10 15.05 -4.39
C PHE A 20 -18.62 14.83 -4.22
N ARG A 21 -19.31 15.78 -3.59
CA ARG A 21 -20.74 15.70 -3.34
C ARG A 21 -21.61 15.86 -4.60
N GLU A 22 -21.08 16.45 -5.64
CA GLU A 22 -21.77 16.53 -6.93
C GLU A 22 -21.60 15.23 -7.73
N LYS A 23 -20.42 14.59 -7.58
CA LYS A 23 -20.09 13.34 -8.27
C LYS A 23 -20.78 12.13 -7.68
N PHE A 24 -20.94 12.07 -6.36
CA PHE A 24 -21.47 10.93 -5.64
C PHE A 24 -22.77 11.26 -4.94
N ALA A 25 -23.74 10.32 -5.02
CA ALA A 25 -24.98 10.41 -4.29
C ALA A 25 -24.77 10.36 -2.77
N GLU A 26 -25.71 10.87 -2.00
CA GLU A 26 -25.62 11.08 -0.55
C GLU A 26 -25.33 9.78 0.23
N ASP A 27 -25.85 8.65 -0.21
CA ASP A 27 -25.59 7.32 0.35
C ASP A 27 -24.14 6.88 0.26
N ARG A 28 -23.34 7.57 -0.58
CA ARG A 28 -21.92 7.29 -0.81
C ARG A 28 -20.95 8.28 -0.18
N TRP A 29 -21.43 9.29 0.51
CA TRP A 29 -20.55 10.30 1.13
C TRP A 29 -19.69 9.74 2.26
N ASN A 30 -20.11 8.67 2.90
CA ASN A 30 -19.31 7.97 3.92
C ASN A 30 -18.35 6.90 3.35
N THR A 31 -18.09 6.93 2.04
CA THR A 31 -17.20 5.99 1.39
C THR A 31 -15.87 6.63 0.97
N TYR A 32 -14.86 5.79 0.76
CA TYR A 32 -13.55 6.19 0.27
C TYR A 32 -13.34 5.71 -1.15
N TRP A 33 -12.84 6.58 -2.00
CA TRP A 33 -12.57 6.29 -3.41
C TRP A 33 -11.09 6.46 -3.71
N ILE A 34 -10.52 5.58 -4.50
CA ILE A 34 -9.11 5.62 -4.86
C ILE A 34 -8.90 6.72 -5.90
N LEU A 35 -7.94 7.62 -5.64
CA LEU A 35 -7.47 8.63 -6.60
C LEU A 35 -6.21 8.18 -7.33
N LYS A 36 -5.39 7.39 -6.66
CA LYS A 36 -4.11 6.93 -7.18
C LYS A 36 -4.33 5.98 -8.37
N TYR A 37 -3.57 6.18 -9.45
CA TYR A 37 -3.72 5.44 -10.71
C TYR A 37 -5.08 5.61 -11.41
N GLN A 38 -5.77 6.70 -11.13
CA GLN A 38 -6.99 7.05 -11.86
C GLN A 38 -6.83 8.41 -12.55
N ASN A 39 -7.51 8.60 -13.66
CA ASN A 39 -7.57 9.85 -14.41
C ASN A 39 -8.55 10.85 -13.77
N TRP A 40 -8.57 10.94 -12.45
CA TRP A 40 -9.51 11.74 -11.68
C TRP A 40 -9.47 13.25 -11.98
N ASN A 41 -8.40 13.71 -12.63
CA ASN A 41 -8.19 15.07 -13.09
C ASN A 41 -8.56 15.29 -14.56
N THR A 42 -9.12 14.31 -15.23
CA THR A 42 -9.59 14.39 -16.62
C THR A 42 -11.10 14.18 -16.69
N ALA A 43 -11.69 14.51 -17.85
CA ALA A 43 -13.11 14.28 -18.10
C ALA A 43 -13.43 12.78 -18.12
N GLU A 44 -14.68 12.44 -17.78
CA GLU A 44 -15.16 11.04 -17.74
C GLU A 44 -15.16 10.33 -19.10
N SER A 45 -14.90 11.01 -20.19
CA SER A 45 -14.85 10.44 -21.54
C SER A 45 -13.82 9.33 -21.73
N GLU A 46 -12.87 9.17 -20.78
CA GLU A 46 -11.94 8.06 -20.75
C GLU A 46 -12.49 6.83 -20.00
N ALA A 47 -13.70 6.91 -19.45
CA ALA A 47 -14.29 5.85 -18.64
C ALA A 47 -15.07 4.78 -19.43
N ASP A 48 -15.34 5.02 -20.73
CA ASP A 48 -16.15 4.10 -21.53
C ASP A 48 -15.59 3.92 -22.96
N PRO A 49 -15.00 2.80 -23.30
CA PRO A 49 -14.63 1.67 -22.44
C PRO A 49 -13.53 2.08 -21.43
N PRO A 50 -13.43 1.42 -20.28
CA PRO A 50 -12.49 1.79 -19.23
C PRO A 50 -11.05 1.64 -19.74
N MET A 51 -10.52 2.70 -20.31
CA MET A 51 -9.16 2.79 -20.81
C MET A 51 -8.39 3.81 -19.99
N SER A 52 -7.17 3.49 -19.60
CA SER A 52 -6.28 4.39 -18.92
C SER A 52 -4.95 4.49 -19.66
N CYS A 53 -4.50 5.72 -19.91
CA CYS A 53 -3.17 6.00 -20.45
C CYS A 53 -2.10 6.07 -19.34
N ILE A 54 -2.46 5.73 -18.10
CA ILE A 54 -1.53 5.73 -16.97
C ILE A 54 -0.66 4.48 -17.04
N ASN A 55 0.64 4.67 -17.20
CA ASN A 55 1.60 3.58 -17.14
C ASN A 55 1.70 3.03 -15.71
N GLU A 56 1.65 1.72 -15.57
CA GLU A 56 1.97 1.06 -14.32
C GLU A 56 3.45 1.26 -13.98
N ARG A 57 3.71 1.64 -12.76
CA ARG A 57 5.07 1.89 -12.26
C ARG A 57 5.55 0.69 -11.47
N ALA A 58 6.34 -0.16 -12.10
CA ALA A 58 6.88 -1.35 -11.46
C ALA A 58 7.84 -1.01 -10.30
N ILE A 59 8.68 0.03 -10.47
CA ILE A 59 9.64 0.47 -9.45
C ILE A 59 9.65 2.00 -9.42
N ARG A 60 9.64 2.58 -8.23
CA ARG A 60 9.77 4.03 -8.02
C ARG A 60 10.98 4.35 -7.15
N TYR A 61 11.52 5.55 -7.30
CA TYR A 61 12.65 5.99 -6.48
C TYR A 61 12.39 5.90 -4.96
N ALA A 62 11.14 6.14 -4.54
CA ALA A 62 10.71 5.93 -3.16
C ALA A 62 10.91 4.47 -2.69
N ASP A 63 10.73 3.50 -3.57
CA ASP A 63 10.96 2.09 -3.25
C ASP A 63 12.44 1.82 -3.04
N VAL A 64 13.28 2.34 -3.91
CA VAL A 64 14.75 2.25 -3.75
C VAL A 64 15.20 2.82 -2.41
N LEU A 65 14.73 4.01 -2.03
CA LEU A 65 15.08 4.64 -0.76
C LEU A 65 14.62 3.82 0.45
N LEU A 66 13.40 3.28 0.41
CA LEU A 66 12.87 2.48 1.50
C LEU A 66 13.49 1.08 1.58
N LEU A 67 13.89 0.49 0.45
CA LEU A 67 14.69 -0.74 0.43
C LEU A 67 16.11 -0.49 0.97
N LEU A 68 16.73 0.66 0.66
CA LEU A 68 18.00 1.05 1.27
C LEU A 68 17.87 1.22 2.78
N ALA A 69 16.84 1.93 3.26
CA ALA A 69 16.55 2.06 4.68
C ALA A 69 16.45 0.69 5.35
N GLU A 70 15.72 -0.24 4.73
CA GLU A 70 15.58 -1.60 5.23
C GLU A 70 16.90 -2.37 5.24
N SER A 71 17.70 -2.24 4.18
CA SER A 71 19.01 -2.91 4.06
C SER A 71 19.99 -2.45 5.13
N TYR A 72 20.06 -1.16 5.41
CA TYR A 72 20.86 -0.63 6.50
C TYR A 72 20.36 -1.09 7.87
N LEU A 73 19.03 -1.08 8.05
CA LEU A 73 18.43 -1.48 9.32
C LEU A 73 18.64 -2.97 9.61
N ARG A 74 18.35 -3.85 8.63
CA ARG A 74 18.36 -5.30 8.83
C ARG A 74 19.74 -5.93 8.62
N GLY A 75 20.50 -5.43 7.66
CA GLY A 75 21.79 -6.00 7.29
C GLY A 75 22.93 -5.49 8.16
N LYS A 76 23.03 -4.19 8.34
CA LYS A 76 24.14 -3.54 9.06
C LYS A 76 23.78 -3.06 10.46
N GLN A 77 22.50 -3.05 10.80
CA GLN A 77 21.94 -2.44 12.03
C GLN A 77 22.36 -0.95 12.20
N ASP A 78 22.56 -0.27 11.06
CA ASP A 78 22.94 1.14 11.01
C ASP A 78 21.66 2.00 11.06
N LEU A 79 21.21 2.29 12.28
CA LEU A 79 20.01 3.07 12.53
C LEU A 79 20.07 4.50 11.95
N PRO A 80 21.20 5.25 12.11
CA PRO A 80 21.31 6.59 11.54
C PRO A 80 21.10 6.61 10.02
N MET A 81 21.72 5.69 9.29
CA MET A 81 21.57 5.61 7.84
C MET A 81 20.14 5.22 7.46
N ALA A 82 19.55 4.25 8.13
CA ALA A 82 18.15 3.85 7.89
C ALA A 82 17.19 5.03 8.12
N ILE A 83 17.34 5.76 9.22
CA ILE A 83 16.57 6.95 9.55
C ILE A 83 16.78 8.06 8.51
N GLY A 84 18.01 8.24 8.02
CA GLY A 84 18.32 9.20 6.97
C GLY A 84 17.50 8.98 5.70
N TYR A 85 17.40 7.74 5.22
CA TYR A 85 16.57 7.41 4.06
C TYR A 85 15.06 7.52 4.34
N LEU A 86 14.60 7.14 5.54
CA LEU A 86 13.21 7.35 5.95
C LEU A 86 12.85 8.85 5.96
N ASN A 87 13.76 9.69 6.43
CA ASN A 87 13.54 11.14 6.49
C ASN A 87 13.41 11.76 5.10
N GLN A 88 14.12 11.28 4.08
CA GLN A 88 13.93 11.75 2.70
C GLN A 88 12.49 11.54 2.21
N ILE A 89 11.88 10.39 2.54
CA ILE A 89 10.48 10.10 2.21
C ILE A 89 9.51 10.98 3.02
N ARG A 90 9.82 11.19 4.29
CA ARG A 90 9.01 12.04 5.18
C ARG A 90 9.04 13.50 4.73
N GLU A 91 10.22 14.03 4.42
CA GLU A 91 10.42 15.39 3.94
C GLU A 91 9.66 15.64 2.62
N ARG A 92 9.78 14.74 1.64
CA ARG A 92 9.00 14.82 0.40
C ARG A 92 7.49 14.87 0.65
N ALA A 93 7.01 14.21 1.70
CA ALA A 93 5.61 14.20 2.10
C ALA A 93 5.24 15.36 3.05
N ASN A 94 6.14 16.33 3.24
CA ASN A 94 5.99 17.46 4.17
C ASN A 94 5.67 17.00 5.60
N LEU A 95 6.33 15.94 6.06
CA LEU A 95 6.26 15.43 7.42
C LEU A 95 7.52 15.79 8.19
N ASN A 96 7.39 15.97 9.50
CA ASN A 96 8.54 16.17 10.37
C ASN A 96 9.50 14.96 10.28
N PRO A 97 10.81 15.17 10.46
CA PRO A 97 11.76 14.08 10.56
C PRO A 97 11.36 13.06 11.63
N TYR A 98 11.89 11.86 11.51
CA TYR A 98 11.66 10.81 12.50
C TYR A 98 12.16 11.25 13.88
N SER A 99 11.28 11.21 14.88
CA SER A 99 11.56 11.61 16.26
C SER A 99 11.24 10.48 17.26
N GLY A 100 11.03 9.26 16.78
CA GLY A 100 10.78 8.09 17.62
C GLY A 100 12.05 7.55 18.29
N ALA A 101 11.88 6.48 19.08
CA ALA A 101 13.01 5.80 19.72
C ALA A 101 14.00 5.26 18.68
N GLN A 102 15.30 5.44 18.93
CA GLN A 102 16.37 4.94 18.07
C GLN A 102 16.67 3.47 18.40
N THR A 103 15.67 2.63 18.26
CA THR A 103 15.78 1.17 18.40
C THR A 103 15.41 0.51 17.09
N TYR A 104 15.95 -0.68 16.84
CA TYR A 104 15.63 -1.47 15.65
C TYR A 104 14.11 -1.58 15.45
N GLU A 105 13.40 -1.99 16.49
CA GLU A 105 11.96 -2.23 16.43
C GLU A 105 11.17 -0.96 16.10
N ALA A 106 11.49 0.17 16.73
CA ALA A 106 10.80 1.43 16.50
C ALA A 106 11.02 1.96 15.07
N VAL A 107 12.26 1.89 14.58
CA VAL A 107 12.61 2.29 13.21
C VAL A 107 11.98 1.34 12.19
N PHE A 108 11.97 0.03 12.45
CA PHE A 108 11.33 -0.94 11.58
C PHE A 108 9.81 -0.73 11.51
N ASN A 109 9.16 -0.42 12.61
CA ASN A 109 7.73 -0.10 12.64
C ASN A 109 7.41 1.17 11.82
N ASP A 110 8.27 2.19 11.88
CA ASP A 110 8.09 3.37 11.01
C ASP A 110 8.36 3.04 9.54
N LEU A 111 9.37 2.25 9.23
CA LEU A 111 9.63 1.74 7.87
C LEU A 111 8.40 1.00 7.31
N GLU A 112 7.87 0.05 8.06
CA GLU A 112 6.65 -0.69 7.69
C GLU A 112 5.49 0.26 7.40
N ARG A 113 5.28 1.24 8.27
CA ARG A 113 4.24 2.25 8.12
C ARG A 113 4.47 3.14 6.90
N GLN A 114 5.71 3.61 6.68
CA GLN A 114 6.03 4.46 5.52
C GLN A 114 5.80 3.69 4.21
N ARG A 115 6.22 2.43 4.11
CA ARG A 115 5.97 1.59 2.93
C ARG A 115 4.49 1.37 2.69
N ALA A 116 3.72 1.04 3.74
CA ALA A 116 2.27 0.83 3.63
C ALA A 116 1.52 2.07 3.09
N ILE A 117 1.92 3.27 3.53
CA ILE A 117 1.27 4.52 3.11
C ILE A 117 1.76 4.97 1.73
N GLU A 118 3.07 4.84 1.46
CA GLU A 118 3.68 5.28 0.22
C GLU A 118 3.21 4.44 -0.97
N PHE A 119 3.14 3.11 -0.78
CA PHE A 119 2.73 2.15 -1.82
C PHE A 119 1.28 1.70 -1.71
N PHE A 120 0.45 2.51 -1.05
CA PHE A 120 -0.99 2.26 -1.01
C PHE A 120 -1.54 2.09 -2.43
N VAL A 121 -2.25 0.97 -2.69
CA VAL A 121 -2.82 0.57 -4.00
C VAL A 121 -1.77 0.25 -5.09
N GLU A 122 -0.49 0.09 -4.74
CA GLU A 122 0.55 -0.30 -5.70
C GLU A 122 0.89 -1.80 -5.67
N GLY A 123 0.21 -2.58 -4.82
CA GLY A 123 0.41 -4.03 -4.74
C GLY A 123 1.54 -4.48 -3.82
N GLU A 124 2.43 -3.59 -3.39
CA GLU A 124 3.63 -3.91 -2.62
C GLU A 124 3.35 -4.49 -1.22
N ARG A 125 2.22 -4.12 -0.59
CA ARG A 125 1.93 -4.47 0.80
C ARG A 125 1.93 -5.95 1.09
N PHE A 126 1.38 -6.76 0.19
CA PHE A 126 1.35 -8.22 0.36
C PHE A 126 2.75 -8.82 0.38
N TYR A 127 3.60 -8.40 -0.56
CA TYR A 127 4.98 -8.87 -0.66
C TYR A 127 5.83 -8.43 0.53
N ASP A 128 5.66 -7.20 0.99
CA ASP A 128 6.33 -6.69 2.18
C ASP A 128 5.98 -7.52 3.42
N LEU A 129 4.69 -7.70 3.70
CA LEU A 129 4.24 -8.48 4.86
C LEU A 129 4.73 -9.93 4.80
N ARG A 130 4.74 -10.50 3.62
CA ARG A 130 5.18 -11.86 3.39
C ARG A 130 6.68 -12.03 3.64
N ARG A 131 7.53 -11.18 3.04
CA ARG A 131 9.00 -11.26 3.21
C ARG A 131 9.47 -10.89 4.62
N TRP A 132 8.66 -10.15 5.38
CA TRP A 132 8.91 -9.84 6.79
C TRP A 132 8.36 -10.89 7.76
N GLY A 133 7.58 -11.86 7.28
CA GLY A 133 6.90 -12.84 8.12
C GLY A 133 5.76 -12.23 8.97
N LEU A 134 5.22 -11.11 8.54
CA LEU A 134 4.19 -10.37 9.27
C LEU A 134 2.77 -10.57 8.73
N LEU A 135 2.61 -11.33 7.66
CA LEU A 135 1.33 -11.45 6.97
C LEU A 135 0.22 -11.94 7.91
N GLU A 136 0.43 -13.05 8.59
CA GLU A 136 -0.55 -13.61 9.51
C GLU A 136 -0.88 -12.65 10.65
N LYS A 137 0.14 -12.11 11.32
CA LYS A 137 -0.03 -11.16 12.42
C LYS A 137 -0.86 -9.93 12.02
N ARG A 138 -0.61 -9.38 10.84
CA ARG A 138 -1.34 -8.19 10.35
C ARG A 138 -2.76 -8.54 9.89
N MET A 139 -2.97 -9.72 9.35
CA MET A 139 -4.31 -10.19 8.99
C MET A 139 -5.18 -10.43 10.22
N GLN A 140 -4.62 -10.97 11.31
CA GLN A 140 -5.34 -11.14 12.57
C GLN A 140 -5.76 -9.81 13.20
N THR A 141 -4.96 -8.75 13.01
CA THR A 141 -5.26 -7.41 13.51
C THR A 141 -6.15 -6.59 12.58
N CYS A 142 -6.49 -7.11 11.41
CA CYS A 142 -7.38 -6.44 10.47
C CYS A 142 -8.80 -6.39 11.04
N ASN A 143 -9.44 -5.20 10.95
CA ASN A 143 -10.82 -5.02 11.43
C ASN A 143 -11.87 -5.63 10.49
N GLU A 144 -11.48 -6.00 9.29
CA GLU A 144 -12.37 -6.60 8.30
C GLU A 144 -12.73 -8.04 8.70
N VAL A 145 -13.95 -8.25 9.14
CA VAL A 145 -14.47 -9.57 9.58
C VAL A 145 -14.31 -10.63 8.51
N ARG A 146 -14.52 -10.28 7.24
CA ARG A 146 -14.42 -11.19 6.11
C ARG A 146 -13.00 -11.75 5.95
N TYR A 147 -11.98 -10.90 6.08
CA TYR A 147 -10.59 -11.36 6.03
C TYR A 147 -10.21 -12.22 7.23
N LYS A 148 -10.69 -11.86 8.43
CA LYS A 148 -10.51 -12.69 9.62
C LYS A 148 -11.12 -14.08 9.42
N GLN A 149 -12.33 -14.18 8.89
CA GLN A 149 -12.99 -15.46 8.64
C GLN A 149 -12.26 -16.29 7.57
N LEU A 150 -11.76 -15.66 6.51
CA LEU A 150 -10.97 -16.36 5.49
C LEU A 150 -9.68 -16.93 6.05
N MET A 151 -9.04 -16.22 6.99
CA MET A 151 -7.77 -16.64 7.58
C MET A 151 -7.95 -17.58 8.78
N THR A 152 -9.00 -17.43 9.58
CA THR A 152 -9.24 -18.27 10.78
C THR A 152 -10.06 -19.51 10.52
N GLY A 153 -10.90 -19.52 9.49
CA GLY A 153 -11.87 -20.59 9.26
C GLY A 153 -11.37 -21.79 8.44
N LYS A 154 -10.21 -21.70 7.76
CA LYS A 154 -9.72 -22.74 6.84
C LYS A 154 -8.20 -22.93 6.84
N VAL A 155 -7.48 -22.37 7.76
CA VAL A 155 -6.03 -22.31 7.71
C VAL A 155 -5.42 -23.25 8.73
N GLY A 156 -5.43 -24.51 8.41
CA GLY A 156 -4.50 -25.47 9.02
C GLY A 156 -3.09 -25.39 8.42
N ASP A 157 -2.94 -24.73 7.27
CA ASP A 157 -1.66 -24.57 6.59
C ASP A 157 -1.43 -23.10 6.20
N THR A 158 -0.75 -22.37 7.09
CA THR A 158 -0.34 -20.97 6.88
C THR A 158 0.58 -20.82 5.68
N ASN A 159 1.30 -21.85 5.28
CA ASN A 159 2.21 -21.84 4.12
C ASN A 159 1.45 -21.64 2.79
N ARG A 160 0.19 -22.07 2.71
CA ARG A 160 -0.60 -21.99 1.48
C ARG A 160 -0.76 -20.54 0.96
N TYR A 161 -0.79 -19.55 1.83
CA TYR A 161 -0.95 -18.14 1.46
C TYR A 161 0.37 -17.42 1.21
N TYR A 162 1.49 -18.06 1.54
CA TYR A 162 2.81 -17.51 1.29
C TYR A 162 3.29 -17.76 -0.15
N TYR A 163 2.66 -18.69 -0.87
CA TYR A 163 3.08 -19.03 -2.23
C TYR A 163 1.90 -18.95 -3.18
N TYR A 164 2.14 -18.42 -4.36
CA TYR A 164 1.16 -18.52 -5.43
C TYR A 164 1.05 -19.98 -5.87
N PRO A 165 -0.17 -20.48 -6.09
CA PRO A 165 -0.33 -21.83 -6.64
C PRO A 165 0.27 -21.88 -8.05
N ILE A 166 0.91 -22.98 -8.41
CA ILE A 166 1.30 -23.24 -9.79
C ILE A 166 0.01 -23.35 -10.59
N PRO A 167 -0.15 -22.60 -11.70
CA PRO A 167 -1.34 -22.69 -12.52
C PRO A 167 -1.61 -24.13 -12.96
N VAL A 168 -2.86 -24.58 -12.87
CA VAL A 168 -3.27 -25.95 -13.20
C VAL A 168 -2.87 -26.35 -14.61
N SER A 169 -2.85 -25.38 -15.55
CA SER A 169 -2.37 -25.59 -16.92
C SER A 169 -0.93 -26.09 -17.03
N TYR A 170 -0.07 -25.80 -16.04
CA TYR A 170 1.31 -26.31 -16.02
C TYR A 170 1.42 -27.70 -15.39
N THR A 171 0.47 -28.11 -14.55
CA THR A 171 0.50 -29.42 -13.89
C THR A 171 0.03 -30.55 -14.80
N HIS A 172 -0.71 -30.26 -15.86
CA HIS A 172 -1.16 -31.23 -16.87
C HIS A 172 -0.21 -31.44 -18.04
N LEU A 173 0.88 -30.68 -18.13
CA LEU A 173 1.91 -30.84 -19.20
C LEU A 173 2.95 -31.92 -18.88
N ARG A 174 2.81 -32.67 -17.79
CA ARG A 174 3.72 -33.77 -17.39
C ARG A 174 2.99 -35.10 -17.19
N ALA A 175 1.96 -35.35 -17.96
CA ALA A 175 1.35 -36.69 -18.07
C ALA A 175 1.70 -37.30 -19.43
#